data_e08f59e13906362af78fd86339a73f75
#
_entry.id   e08f59e13906362af78fd86339a73f75
#
_cell.length_a   1.000
_cell.length_b   1.000
_cell.length_c   1.000
_cell.angle_alpha   90.00
_cell.angle_beta   90.00
_cell.angle_gamma   90.00
#
_symmetry.space_group_name_H-M   'P 1'
#
loop_
_entity.id
_entity.type
_entity.pdbx_description
1 polymer ?
#
loop_
_entity_poly.entity_id
_entity_poly.type
_entity_poly.pdbx_seq_one_letter_code
_entity_poly.pdbx_strand_id
1 'polypeptide(L)'
;MKRWFSLSLALLMLFCFSVAYAQSEQPSWPEYDGIVNIPTSAITSIQFSFSTEGGVQEATVTDSKTIEGVCALIQVLSITAETDTGVLDDGLTVAVNTADGTQTLNFEGNVAVLPNGKRYEVENLNLLKGYLQTLMEKQGAAVLMESASESASTAEYEPYEQPDGYFTMQIPKGWAVQTGGDFISYIIDVYDPAQPQREIYIQLCGTGFQSAEGAALAQNYNTSGETLFVMPEATTLSYFEGWYQGLGGSFQLIETLGGEADNALLYGEATLPNGTQTEGVYSAAVSSLEYNYGINLSMTMGQNVRALTAAPGDLDAWLPTLSVCAGSIQISDLFQDKRAENWSQVLSR
;
A
#
# COMPACT_ATOMS: atom_id res chain seq x y z
N MET A 1 33.10 -3.82 14.00
CA MET A 1 31.80 -3.62 14.62
C MET A 1 30.89 -2.68 13.80
N LYS A 2 31.39 -1.66 13.10
CA LYS A 2 30.58 -0.72 12.30
C LYS A 2 29.81 -1.33 11.08
N ARG A 3 30.27 -2.46 10.56
CA ARG A 3 29.65 -3.14 9.40
C ARG A 3 28.41 -4.02 9.75
N TRP A 4 28.18 -4.29 11.02
CA TRP A 4 27.14 -5.22 11.46
C TRP A 4 25.77 -4.56 11.64
N PHE A 5 25.71 -3.26 11.84
CA PHE A 5 24.44 -2.56 12.09
C PHE A 5 23.63 -2.25 10.80
N SER A 6 24.33 -1.89 9.73
CA SER A 6 23.69 -1.81 8.38
C SER A 6 23.13 -3.17 7.94
N LEU A 7 23.85 -4.24 8.30
CA LEU A 7 23.44 -5.62 8.08
C LEU A 7 22.18 -5.99 8.85
N SER A 8 22.07 -5.50 10.08
CA SER A 8 20.98 -5.84 10.99
C SER A 8 19.69 -5.16 10.62
N LEU A 9 19.75 -3.89 10.20
CA LEU A 9 18.57 -3.15 9.72
C LEU A 9 18.02 -3.78 8.42
N ALA A 10 18.92 -4.24 7.58
CA ALA A 10 18.61 -4.93 6.34
C ALA A 10 18.03 -6.34 6.57
N LEU A 11 18.51 -7.07 7.58
CA LEU A 11 17.96 -8.38 7.96
C LEU A 11 16.54 -8.25 8.53
N LEU A 12 16.22 -7.11 9.16
CA LEU A 12 14.92 -6.83 9.76
C LEU A 12 13.78 -6.73 8.74
N MET A 13 14.05 -6.14 7.59
CA MET A 13 13.08 -6.03 6.51
C MET A 13 12.77 -7.36 5.82
N LEU A 14 13.51 -8.41 6.14
CA LEU A 14 13.47 -9.72 5.52
C LEU A 14 12.42 -10.67 6.05
N PHE A 15 12.09 -10.56 7.31
CA PHE A 15 11.11 -11.47 7.92
C PHE A 15 9.67 -11.26 7.45
N CYS A 16 9.39 -10.14 6.78
CA CYS A 16 8.05 -9.86 6.26
C CYS A 16 7.67 -10.63 4.99
N PHE A 17 8.60 -11.33 4.32
CA PHE A 17 8.31 -11.99 3.03
C PHE A 17 8.82 -13.43 2.87
N SER A 18 9.42 -14.03 3.89
CA SER A 18 9.69 -15.47 3.80
C SER A 18 8.52 -16.29 4.37
N VAL A 19 7.37 -16.22 3.72
CA VAL A 19 6.48 -17.39 3.72
C VAL A 19 7.20 -18.41 2.85
N ALA A 20 7.95 -19.31 3.47
CA ALA A 20 8.47 -20.49 2.80
C ALA A 20 7.25 -21.21 2.19
N TYR A 21 7.17 -21.23 0.86
CA TYR A 21 6.33 -22.17 0.15
C TYR A 21 6.84 -23.59 0.47
N ALA A 22 6.42 -24.12 1.61
CA ALA A 22 6.37 -25.56 1.76
C ALA A 22 5.32 -26.01 0.74
N GLN A 23 5.70 -26.85 -0.21
CA GLN A 23 4.75 -27.63 -0.99
C GLN A 23 4.02 -28.56 -0.01
N SER A 24 2.99 -28.04 0.67
CA SER A 24 1.96 -28.86 1.28
C SER A 24 1.01 -29.28 0.16
N GLU A 25 0.56 -30.51 0.20
CA GLU A 25 -0.51 -31.02 -0.66
C GLU A 25 -1.62 -29.95 -0.72
N GLN A 26 -2.00 -29.54 -1.95
CA GLN A 26 -3.00 -28.49 -2.14
C GLN A 26 -4.25 -28.87 -1.34
N PRO A 27 -4.74 -28.04 -0.44
CA PRO A 27 -5.97 -28.31 0.27
C PRO A 27 -7.09 -28.36 -0.76
N SER A 28 -7.66 -29.53 -0.94
CA SER A 28 -8.84 -29.69 -1.79
C SER A 28 -10.04 -29.09 -1.06
N TRP A 29 -10.70 -28.12 -1.68
CA TRP A 29 -11.98 -27.61 -1.18
C TRP A 29 -12.99 -28.77 -1.14
N PRO A 30 -13.46 -29.21 0.04
CA PRO A 30 -14.32 -30.36 0.13
C PRO A 30 -15.64 -30.10 -0.62
N GLU A 31 -15.99 -30.95 -1.54
CA GLU A 31 -17.30 -30.95 -2.26
C GLU A 31 -17.59 -29.68 -3.10
N TYR A 32 -16.57 -28.83 -3.42
CA TYR A 32 -16.76 -27.64 -4.23
C TYR A 32 -15.64 -27.48 -5.26
N ASP A 33 -15.93 -27.90 -6.50
CA ASP A 33 -15.07 -27.72 -7.68
C ASP A 33 -15.25 -26.36 -8.38
N GLY A 34 -15.80 -25.37 -7.65
CA GLY A 34 -16.18 -24.09 -8.18
C GLY A 34 -15.00 -23.21 -8.67
N ILE A 35 -14.90 -22.00 -8.15
CA ILE A 35 -13.96 -20.95 -8.58
C ILE A 35 -12.51 -21.43 -8.65
N VAL A 36 -12.08 -22.33 -7.75
CA VAL A 36 -10.69 -22.80 -7.66
C VAL A 36 -10.24 -23.53 -8.93
N ASN A 37 -11.15 -24.14 -9.68
CA ASN A 37 -10.85 -24.93 -10.86
C ASN A 37 -11.15 -24.22 -12.20
N ILE A 38 -11.61 -22.95 -12.17
CA ILE A 38 -11.84 -22.19 -13.39
C ILE A 38 -10.48 -21.80 -13.99
N PRO A 39 -10.18 -22.16 -15.24
CA PRO A 39 -8.98 -21.64 -15.91
C PRO A 39 -9.04 -20.11 -15.97
N THR A 40 -7.98 -19.44 -15.56
CA THR A 40 -7.91 -17.96 -15.56
C THR A 40 -8.23 -17.36 -16.93
N SER A 41 -7.87 -18.05 -18.01
CA SER A 41 -8.19 -17.66 -19.39
C SER A 41 -9.69 -17.69 -19.74
N ALA A 42 -10.54 -18.39 -18.95
CA ALA A 42 -11.98 -18.41 -19.14
C ALA A 42 -12.69 -17.29 -18.35
N ILE A 43 -11.99 -16.61 -17.45
CA ILE A 43 -12.55 -15.57 -16.60
C ILE A 43 -12.58 -14.24 -17.37
N THR A 44 -13.76 -13.65 -17.46
CA THR A 44 -13.98 -12.36 -18.14
C THR A 44 -13.89 -11.18 -17.17
N SER A 45 -14.29 -11.38 -15.91
CA SER A 45 -14.17 -10.39 -14.85
C SER A 45 -14.29 -11.04 -13.47
N ILE A 46 -13.79 -10.37 -12.45
CA ILE A 46 -14.05 -10.70 -11.05
C ILE A 46 -14.68 -9.46 -10.41
N GLN A 47 -15.87 -9.63 -9.84
CA GLN A 47 -16.54 -8.63 -9.02
C GLN A 47 -16.37 -9.03 -7.56
N PHE A 48 -16.07 -8.08 -6.70
CA PHE A 48 -15.99 -8.32 -5.26
C PHE A 48 -16.62 -7.19 -4.47
N SER A 49 -17.16 -7.54 -3.32
CA SER A 49 -17.79 -6.58 -2.41
C SER A 49 -17.45 -6.87 -0.96
N PHE A 50 -17.20 -5.81 -0.20
CA PHE A 50 -17.04 -5.83 1.23
C PHE A 50 -18.30 -5.26 1.89
N SER A 51 -18.86 -6.00 2.85
CA SER A 51 -19.95 -5.53 3.70
C SER A 51 -19.37 -5.13 5.05
N THR A 52 -19.57 -3.88 5.46
CA THR A 52 -19.15 -3.33 6.76
C THR A 52 -20.33 -2.60 7.40
N GLU A 53 -20.22 -2.20 8.66
CA GLU A 53 -21.23 -1.36 9.32
C GLU A 53 -21.49 -0.05 8.56
N GLY A 54 -20.53 0.44 7.76
CA GLY A 54 -20.65 1.64 6.93
C GLY A 54 -21.36 1.45 5.59
N GLY A 55 -21.72 0.21 5.23
CA GLY A 55 -22.38 -0.14 3.98
C GLY A 55 -21.60 -1.17 3.14
N VAL A 56 -21.99 -1.32 1.88
CA VAL A 56 -21.36 -2.25 0.93
C VAL A 56 -20.50 -1.45 -0.04
N GLN A 57 -19.24 -1.83 -0.17
CA GLN A 57 -18.31 -1.33 -1.18
C GLN A 57 -18.11 -2.41 -2.24
N GLU A 58 -18.13 -2.05 -3.51
CA GLU A 58 -18.03 -2.99 -4.64
C GLU A 58 -16.96 -2.54 -5.63
N ALA A 59 -16.27 -3.50 -6.24
CA ALA A 59 -15.34 -3.24 -7.33
C ALA A 59 -15.34 -4.39 -8.34
N THR A 60 -14.88 -4.10 -9.56
CA THR A 60 -14.80 -5.08 -10.65
C THR A 60 -13.45 -4.99 -11.34
N VAL A 61 -12.78 -6.11 -11.53
CA VAL A 61 -11.53 -6.22 -12.29
C VAL A 61 -11.75 -7.01 -13.57
N THR A 62 -11.15 -6.52 -14.66
CA THR A 62 -11.27 -7.09 -16.00
C THR A 62 -9.92 -7.35 -16.66
N ASP A 63 -8.83 -6.82 -16.12
CA ASP A 63 -7.51 -7.06 -16.67
C ASP A 63 -6.96 -8.44 -16.25
N SER A 64 -6.29 -9.11 -17.19
CA SER A 64 -5.86 -10.51 -17.00
C SER A 64 -4.84 -10.69 -15.88
N LYS A 65 -3.93 -9.75 -15.66
CA LYS A 65 -2.90 -9.85 -14.59
C LYS A 65 -3.53 -9.76 -13.21
N THR A 66 -4.47 -8.84 -13.02
CA THR A 66 -5.19 -8.71 -11.76
C THR A 66 -6.07 -9.94 -11.51
N ILE A 67 -6.75 -10.44 -12.54
CA ILE A 67 -7.52 -11.70 -12.46
C ILE A 67 -6.62 -12.86 -12.03
N GLU A 68 -5.44 -13.03 -12.65
CA GLU A 68 -4.45 -14.05 -12.27
C GLU A 68 -4.02 -13.89 -10.80
N GLY A 69 -3.77 -12.67 -10.34
CA GLY A 69 -3.41 -12.37 -8.95
C GLY A 69 -4.49 -12.75 -7.95
N VAL A 70 -5.75 -12.41 -8.22
CA VAL A 70 -6.89 -12.80 -7.37
C VAL A 70 -7.06 -14.32 -7.35
N CYS A 71 -6.98 -14.97 -8.50
CA CYS A 71 -7.09 -16.43 -8.59
C CYS A 71 -5.97 -17.15 -7.82
N ALA A 72 -4.74 -16.68 -7.93
CA ALA A 72 -3.60 -17.21 -7.18
C ALA A 72 -3.82 -17.10 -5.66
N LEU A 73 -4.38 -15.99 -5.18
CA LEU A 73 -4.70 -15.82 -3.77
C LEU A 73 -5.86 -16.69 -3.30
N ILE A 74 -6.86 -16.92 -4.15
CA ILE A 74 -7.94 -17.87 -3.85
C ILE A 74 -7.39 -19.31 -3.76
N GLN A 75 -6.44 -19.68 -4.61
CA GLN A 75 -5.83 -21.00 -4.62
C GLN A 75 -4.97 -21.31 -3.38
N VAL A 76 -4.41 -20.28 -2.72
CA VAL A 76 -3.61 -20.47 -1.49
C VAL A 76 -4.44 -20.42 -0.21
N LEU A 77 -5.75 -20.21 -0.29
CA LEU A 77 -6.63 -20.32 0.87
C LEU A 77 -6.66 -21.77 1.37
N SER A 78 -6.39 -21.96 2.65
CA SER A 78 -6.41 -23.27 3.31
C SER A 78 -7.69 -23.44 4.10
N ILE A 79 -8.42 -24.51 3.81
CA ILE A 79 -9.59 -24.92 4.61
C ILE A 79 -9.10 -25.77 5.77
N THR A 80 -9.47 -25.40 6.99
CA THR A 80 -8.99 -26.09 8.19
C THR A 80 -10.04 -26.99 8.82
N ALA A 81 -11.28 -26.54 8.93
CA ALA A 81 -12.35 -27.31 9.57
C ALA A 81 -13.73 -26.89 9.07
N GLU A 82 -14.69 -27.84 9.04
CA GLU A 82 -16.12 -27.52 8.92
C GLU A 82 -16.59 -26.90 10.24
N THR A 83 -17.37 -25.81 10.18
CA THR A 83 -17.78 -25.05 11.35
C THR A 83 -19.25 -24.65 11.30
N ASP A 84 -19.89 -24.58 12.46
CA ASP A 84 -21.24 -24.04 12.64
C ASP A 84 -21.22 -22.61 13.19
N THR A 85 -20.06 -21.94 13.17
CA THR A 85 -19.89 -20.56 13.68
C THR A 85 -20.91 -19.62 13.02
N GLY A 86 -21.58 -18.85 13.83
CA GLY A 86 -22.66 -17.94 13.39
C GLY A 86 -22.14 -16.82 12.47
N VAL A 87 -23.10 -16.13 11.87
CA VAL A 87 -22.85 -15.00 10.96
C VAL A 87 -22.10 -13.88 11.68
N LEU A 88 -21.06 -13.37 11.06
CA LEU A 88 -20.35 -12.16 11.47
C LEU A 88 -20.78 -11.01 10.54
N ASP A 89 -20.84 -9.79 11.06
CA ASP A 89 -21.27 -8.60 10.31
C ASP A 89 -20.28 -8.15 9.22
N ASP A 90 -19.13 -8.83 9.13
CA ASP A 90 -18.01 -8.51 8.23
C ASP A 90 -17.94 -9.54 7.11
N GLY A 91 -18.45 -9.21 5.93
CA GLY A 91 -18.57 -10.08 4.77
C GLY A 91 -17.72 -9.66 3.57
N LEU A 92 -17.08 -10.65 2.92
CA LEU A 92 -16.48 -10.49 1.60
C LEU A 92 -17.20 -11.44 0.63
N THR A 93 -17.68 -10.89 -0.48
CA THR A 93 -18.21 -11.67 -1.62
C THR A 93 -17.26 -11.53 -2.80
N VAL A 94 -16.88 -12.63 -3.43
CA VAL A 94 -16.10 -12.68 -4.68
C VAL A 94 -16.88 -13.43 -5.73
N ALA A 95 -17.31 -12.74 -6.78
CA ALA A 95 -18.04 -13.28 -7.92
C ALA A 95 -17.13 -13.35 -9.15
N VAL A 96 -16.88 -14.55 -9.65
CA VAL A 96 -16.08 -14.82 -10.84
C VAL A 96 -16.99 -15.03 -12.04
N ASN A 97 -16.88 -14.17 -13.03
CA ASN A 97 -17.70 -14.19 -14.24
C ASN A 97 -16.93 -14.85 -15.39
N THR A 98 -17.61 -15.77 -16.06
CA THR A 98 -17.13 -16.46 -17.27
C THR A 98 -18.20 -16.37 -18.37
N ALA A 99 -17.89 -16.86 -19.57
CA ALA A 99 -18.88 -16.96 -20.63
C ALA A 99 -20.06 -17.89 -20.28
N ASP A 100 -19.83 -18.85 -19.38
CA ASP A 100 -20.83 -19.88 -18.99
C ASP A 100 -21.67 -19.48 -17.77
N GLY A 101 -21.32 -18.36 -17.10
CA GLY A 101 -22.04 -17.85 -15.94
C GLY A 101 -21.15 -17.28 -14.84
N THR A 102 -21.76 -17.00 -13.69
CA THR A 102 -21.10 -16.44 -12.51
C THR A 102 -21.01 -17.49 -11.41
N GLN A 103 -19.84 -17.61 -10.81
CA GLN A 103 -19.63 -18.39 -9.59
C GLN A 103 -19.23 -17.46 -8.45
N THR A 104 -19.76 -17.70 -7.24
CA THR A 104 -19.60 -16.80 -6.10
C THR A 104 -19.02 -17.54 -4.90
N LEU A 105 -18.01 -16.94 -4.28
CA LEU A 105 -17.51 -17.29 -2.95
C LEU A 105 -17.93 -16.21 -1.97
N ASN A 106 -18.50 -16.63 -0.84
CA ASN A 106 -18.86 -15.75 0.26
C ASN A 106 -18.01 -16.08 1.46
N PHE A 107 -17.52 -15.04 2.14
CA PHE A 107 -16.77 -15.15 3.38
C PHE A 107 -17.41 -14.28 4.45
N GLU A 108 -17.57 -14.82 5.64
CA GLU A 108 -18.06 -14.13 6.83
C GLU A 108 -16.98 -14.22 7.91
N GLY A 109 -16.31 -13.10 8.21
CA GLY A 109 -15.08 -13.14 8.99
C GLY A 109 -14.01 -14.00 8.31
N ASN A 110 -13.57 -15.08 8.96
CA ASN A 110 -12.64 -16.08 8.42
C ASN A 110 -13.34 -17.39 8.01
N VAL A 111 -14.63 -17.34 7.74
CA VAL A 111 -15.43 -18.52 7.38
C VAL A 111 -15.89 -18.39 5.93
N ALA A 112 -15.56 -19.38 5.09
CA ALA A 112 -16.13 -19.51 3.76
C ALA A 112 -17.52 -20.16 3.83
N VAL A 113 -18.48 -19.57 3.14
CA VAL A 113 -19.85 -20.07 3.01
C VAL A 113 -20.05 -20.57 1.59
N LEU A 114 -20.19 -21.89 1.42
CA LEU A 114 -20.39 -22.51 0.13
C LEU A 114 -21.86 -22.43 -0.32
N PRO A 115 -22.16 -22.57 -1.64
CA PRO A 115 -23.53 -22.53 -2.16
C PRO A 115 -24.44 -23.59 -1.59
N ASN A 116 -23.91 -24.72 -1.10
CA ASN A 116 -24.65 -25.77 -0.43
C ASN A 116 -24.97 -25.47 1.04
N GLY A 117 -24.58 -24.29 1.53
CA GLY A 117 -24.79 -23.83 2.91
C GLY A 117 -23.75 -24.35 3.92
N LYS A 118 -22.80 -25.17 3.50
CA LYS A 118 -21.71 -25.60 4.38
C LYS A 118 -20.75 -24.45 4.63
N ARG A 119 -20.16 -24.45 5.81
CA ARG A 119 -19.29 -23.40 6.33
C ARG A 119 -17.94 -24.01 6.73
N TYR A 120 -16.86 -23.35 6.36
CA TYR A 120 -15.51 -23.82 6.62
C TYR A 120 -14.63 -22.69 7.13
N GLU A 121 -13.85 -22.95 8.16
CA GLU A 121 -12.79 -22.04 8.59
C GLU A 121 -11.68 -21.98 7.53
N VAL A 122 -11.22 -20.77 7.22
CA VAL A 122 -10.25 -20.50 6.17
C VAL A 122 -9.06 -19.74 6.73
N GLU A 123 -7.86 -20.29 6.51
CA GLU A 123 -6.60 -19.58 6.75
C GLU A 123 -6.16 -18.79 5.51
N ASN A 124 -5.32 -17.78 5.73
CA ASN A 124 -4.76 -16.87 4.71
C ASN A 124 -5.78 -15.95 4.01
N LEU A 125 -7.04 -15.88 4.49
CA LEU A 125 -8.07 -15.02 3.91
C LEU A 125 -7.70 -13.53 3.99
N ASN A 126 -6.95 -13.14 5.01
CA ASN A 126 -6.46 -11.78 5.16
C ASN A 126 -5.54 -11.33 4.00
N LEU A 127 -4.81 -12.25 3.36
CA LEU A 127 -4.01 -11.93 2.17
C LEU A 127 -4.91 -11.57 0.98
N LEU A 128 -5.97 -12.35 0.76
CA LEU A 128 -6.96 -12.06 -0.27
C LEU A 128 -7.71 -10.75 0.03
N LYS A 129 -8.21 -10.58 1.27
CA LYS A 129 -8.89 -9.35 1.70
C LYS A 129 -8.02 -8.12 1.48
N GLY A 130 -6.77 -8.13 1.94
CA GLY A 130 -5.83 -7.01 1.78
C GLY A 130 -5.54 -6.68 0.31
N TYR A 131 -5.38 -7.69 -0.55
CA TYR A 131 -5.18 -7.47 -1.98
C TYR A 131 -6.42 -6.86 -2.64
N LEU A 132 -7.62 -7.39 -2.34
CA LEU A 132 -8.88 -6.87 -2.88
C LEU A 132 -9.18 -5.45 -2.38
N GLN A 133 -8.87 -5.12 -1.12
CA GLN A 133 -8.96 -3.76 -0.58
C GLN A 133 -8.03 -2.80 -1.35
N THR A 134 -6.78 -3.20 -1.60
CA THR A 134 -5.86 -2.41 -2.43
C THR A 134 -6.39 -2.17 -3.85
N LEU A 135 -7.08 -3.16 -4.44
CA LEU A 135 -7.71 -3.00 -5.75
C LEU A 135 -8.90 -2.05 -5.70
N MET A 136 -9.72 -2.10 -4.64
CA MET A 136 -10.82 -1.16 -4.42
C MET A 136 -10.31 0.26 -4.25
N GLU A 137 -9.27 0.47 -3.47
CA GLU A 137 -8.62 1.76 -3.28
C GLU A 137 -8.11 2.32 -4.62
N LYS A 138 -7.49 1.47 -5.44
CA LYS A 138 -7.07 1.84 -6.80
C LYS A 138 -8.25 2.20 -7.70
N GLN A 139 -9.37 1.48 -7.61
CA GLN A 139 -10.57 1.78 -8.40
C GLN A 139 -11.32 2.99 -7.81
N GLY A 140 -11.39 3.12 -6.49
CA GLY A 140 -11.90 4.32 -5.81
C GLY A 140 -11.08 5.56 -6.16
N ALA A 141 -9.75 5.44 -6.17
CA ALA A 141 -8.88 6.49 -6.69
C ALA A 141 -9.12 6.76 -8.18
N ALA A 142 -9.37 5.72 -9.00
CA ALA A 142 -9.70 5.89 -10.42
C ALA A 142 -11.08 6.55 -10.61
N VAL A 143 -12.08 6.24 -9.79
CA VAL A 143 -13.40 6.89 -9.80
C VAL A 143 -13.31 8.34 -9.32
N LEU A 144 -12.49 8.61 -8.30
CA LEU A 144 -12.17 9.98 -7.87
C LEU A 144 -11.38 10.71 -8.98
N MET A 145 -10.50 10.01 -9.70
CA MET A 145 -9.79 10.54 -10.86
C MET A 145 -10.73 10.79 -12.05
N GLU A 146 -11.70 9.93 -12.31
CA GLU A 146 -12.71 10.14 -13.37
C GLU A 146 -13.65 11.30 -13.04
N SER A 147 -14.11 11.40 -11.81
CA SER A 147 -14.91 12.55 -11.34
C SER A 147 -14.07 13.84 -11.24
N ALA A 148 -12.77 13.73 -10.91
CA ALA A 148 -11.85 14.87 -10.93
C ALA A 148 -11.46 15.28 -12.35
N SER A 149 -11.42 14.35 -13.32
CA SER A 149 -11.17 14.70 -14.72
C SER A 149 -12.36 15.43 -15.38
N GLU A 150 -13.58 15.29 -14.85
CA GLU A 150 -14.72 16.13 -15.23
C GLU A 150 -14.64 17.55 -14.65
N SER A 151 -13.89 17.76 -13.56
CA SER A 151 -13.50 19.09 -13.04
C SER A 151 -12.20 19.51 -13.71
N ALA A 152 -12.29 20.03 -14.93
CA ALA A 152 -11.20 20.34 -15.84
C ALA A 152 -9.89 20.80 -15.16
N SER A 153 -8.92 19.90 -15.04
CA SER A 153 -7.52 20.28 -14.91
C SER A 153 -7.13 21.04 -16.18
N THR A 154 -6.74 22.31 -16.05
CA THR A 154 -6.23 23.12 -17.17
C THR A 154 -4.73 22.85 -17.44
N ALA A 155 -4.12 21.89 -16.76
CA ALA A 155 -2.71 21.58 -16.92
C ALA A 155 -2.45 20.80 -18.21
N GLU A 156 -1.51 21.28 -19.03
CA GLU A 156 -0.91 20.46 -20.09
C GLU A 156 0.03 19.44 -19.45
N TYR A 157 -0.10 18.17 -19.85
CA TYR A 157 0.78 17.10 -19.40
C TYR A 157 1.85 16.78 -20.44
N GLU A 158 3.00 16.36 -19.97
CA GLU A 158 4.06 15.78 -20.80
C GLU A 158 4.52 14.44 -20.22
N PRO A 159 4.88 13.46 -21.08
CA PRO A 159 5.43 12.20 -20.61
C PRO A 159 6.83 12.43 -20.02
N TYR A 160 7.07 11.85 -18.86
CA TYR A 160 8.37 11.81 -18.22
C TYR A 160 8.87 10.36 -18.16
N GLU A 161 10.11 10.14 -18.56
CA GLU A 161 10.84 8.90 -18.37
C GLU A 161 12.06 9.17 -17.49
N GLN A 162 12.17 8.44 -16.38
CA GLN A 162 13.32 8.56 -15.50
C GLN A 162 14.59 8.09 -16.26
N PRO A 163 15.73 8.85 -16.17
CA PRO A 163 16.91 8.63 -17.02
C PRO A 163 17.50 7.23 -17.01
N ASP A 164 17.38 6.50 -15.89
CA ASP A 164 17.83 5.11 -15.79
C ASP A 164 16.76 4.09 -16.22
N GLY A 165 15.59 4.56 -16.67
CA GLY A 165 14.49 3.71 -17.10
C GLY A 165 13.71 3.02 -15.98
N TYR A 166 13.75 3.53 -14.76
CA TYR A 166 13.12 2.90 -13.60
C TYR A 166 11.61 3.09 -13.55
N PHE A 167 11.12 4.20 -14.05
CA PHE A 167 9.68 4.46 -14.16
C PHE A 167 9.37 5.47 -15.25
N THR A 168 8.09 5.47 -15.65
CA THR A 168 7.49 6.52 -16.49
C THR A 168 6.27 7.09 -15.80
N MET A 169 5.90 8.32 -16.13
CA MET A 169 4.68 8.97 -15.65
C MET A 169 4.28 10.15 -16.54
N GLN A 170 3.08 10.68 -16.33
CA GLN A 170 2.65 11.95 -16.88
C GLN A 170 2.89 13.04 -15.83
N ILE A 171 3.56 14.12 -16.21
CA ILE A 171 3.77 15.26 -15.31
C ILE A 171 3.19 16.52 -15.95
N PRO A 172 2.75 17.52 -15.17
CA PRO A 172 2.41 18.82 -15.74
C PRO A 172 3.64 19.43 -16.39
N LYS A 173 3.43 20.04 -17.52
CA LYS A 173 4.50 20.64 -18.31
C LYS A 173 5.30 21.66 -17.53
N GLY A 174 6.61 21.47 -17.51
CA GLY A 174 7.55 22.32 -16.78
C GLY A 174 7.73 22.00 -15.30
N TRP A 175 7.10 20.93 -14.79
CA TRP A 175 7.35 20.43 -13.44
C TRP A 175 8.69 19.70 -13.36
N ALA A 176 9.27 19.67 -12.18
CA ALA A 176 10.52 18.98 -11.90
C ALA A 176 10.27 17.62 -11.26
N VAL A 177 11.14 16.65 -11.57
CA VAL A 177 11.16 15.34 -10.92
C VAL A 177 12.49 15.14 -10.26
N GLN A 178 12.47 14.77 -8.98
CA GLN A 178 13.65 14.36 -8.21
C GLN A 178 13.45 12.93 -7.73
N THR A 179 14.55 12.20 -7.63
CA THR A 179 14.53 10.83 -7.09
C THR A 179 15.64 10.69 -6.07
N GLY A 180 15.42 9.80 -5.09
CA GLY A 180 16.38 9.57 -4.02
C GLY A 180 16.20 8.21 -3.36
N GLY A 181 17.00 7.98 -2.31
CA GLY A 181 16.98 6.70 -1.59
C GLY A 181 17.64 5.55 -2.35
N ASP A 182 17.50 4.35 -1.82
CA ASP A 182 17.89 3.09 -2.46
C ASP A 182 16.67 2.40 -3.08
N PHE A 183 16.86 1.23 -3.69
CA PHE A 183 15.75 0.48 -4.31
C PHE A 183 14.70 -0.03 -3.30
N ILE A 184 14.98 0.01 -2.00
CA ILE A 184 14.04 -0.37 -0.94
C ILE A 184 13.20 0.83 -0.53
N SER A 185 13.85 1.96 -0.27
CA SER A 185 13.23 3.20 0.20
C SER A 185 13.12 4.29 -0.88
N TYR A 186 13.02 3.87 -2.15
CA TYR A 186 13.07 4.77 -3.29
C TYR A 186 12.02 5.88 -3.20
N ILE A 187 12.48 7.09 -3.46
CA ILE A 187 11.68 8.31 -3.40
C ILE A 187 11.50 8.85 -4.82
N ILE A 188 10.27 9.24 -5.13
CA ILE A 188 9.88 10.01 -6.31
C ILE A 188 9.21 11.27 -5.80
N ASP A 189 9.78 12.40 -6.12
CA ASP A 189 9.30 13.73 -5.76
C ASP A 189 9.09 14.55 -7.03
N VAL A 190 7.83 14.95 -7.27
CA VAL A 190 7.40 15.70 -8.47
C VAL A 190 6.74 16.99 -8.02
N TYR A 191 7.30 18.12 -8.39
CA TYR A 191 6.81 19.40 -7.89
C TYR A 191 6.82 20.51 -8.94
N ASP A 192 5.99 21.53 -8.71
CA ASP A 192 5.98 22.78 -9.46
C ASP A 192 7.16 23.68 -9.01
N PRO A 193 8.19 23.94 -9.86
CA PRO A 193 9.29 24.80 -9.45
C PRO A 193 8.88 26.24 -9.11
N ALA A 194 7.74 26.70 -9.63
CA ALA A 194 7.21 28.04 -9.34
C ALA A 194 6.44 28.09 -8.01
N GLN A 195 5.86 26.97 -7.60
CA GLN A 195 5.13 26.81 -6.34
C GLN A 195 5.41 25.43 -5.72
N PRO A 196 6.53 25.25 -5.04
CA PRO A 196 7.00 23.94 -4.54
C PRO A 196 6.06 23.25 -3.54
N GLN A 197 5.02 23.94 -3.01
CA GLN A 197 3.97 23.32 -2.21
C GLN A 197 3.06 22.41 -3.04
N ARG A 198 3.02 22.58 -4.39
CA ARG A 198 2.35 21.67 -5.31
C ARG A 198 3.28 20.51 -5.61
N GLU A 199 3.11 19.45 -4.86
CA GLU A 199 4.06 18.34 -4.80
C GLU A 199 3.32 17.00 -4.81
N ILE A 200 3.94 16.03 -5.46
CA ILE A 200 3.60 14.62 -5.39
C ILE A 200 4.82 13.92 -4.82
N TYR A 201 4.74 13.54 -3.56
CA TYR A 201 5.78 12.76 -2.90
C TYR A 201 5.35 11.29 -2.82
N ILE A 202 6.22 10.39 -3.25
CA ILE A 202 6.03 8.95 -3.15
C ILE A 202 7.30 8.34 -2.60
N GLN A 203 7.17 7.51 -1.56
CA GLN A 203 8.26 6.72 -1.01
C GLN A 203 7.83 5.26 -0.88
N LEU A 204 8.63 4.34 -1.42
CA LEU A 204 8.28 2.92 -1.42
C LEU A 204 8.30 2.30 -0.03
N CYS A 205 9.25 2.73 0.82
CA CYS A 205 9.34 2.30 2.20
C CYS A 205 10.02 3.40 3.03
N GLY A 206 9.39 3.79 4.12
CA GLY A 206 9.94 4.68 5.13
C GLY A 206 9.90 4.00 6.49
N THR A 207 10.87 4.32 7.38
CA THR A 207 10.98 3.69 8.70
C THR A 207 11.13 4.74 9.79
N GLY A 208 10.63 4.42 10.98
CA GLY A 208 10.78 5.21 12.18
C GLY A 208 10.87 4.33 13.43
N PHE A 209 11.02 4.95 14.59
CA PHE A 209 11.13 4.26 15.87
C PHE A 209 9.90 4.51 16.74
N GLN A 210 9.45 3.50 17.46
CA GLN A 210 8.30 3.65 18.37
C GLN A 210 8.66 4.32 19.68
N SER A 211 9.97 4.42 20.01
CA SER A 211 10.45 5.12 21.21
C SER A 211 11.57 6.11 20.91
N ALA A 212 11.64 7.18 21.73
CA ALA A 212 12.72 8.15 21.66
C ALA A 212 14.08 7.51 21.99
N GLU A 213 14.12 6.52 22.89
CA GLU A 213 15.31 5.76 23.24
C GLU A 213 15.84 4.94 22.07
N GLY A 214 14.92 4.28 21.33
CA GLY A 214 15.24 3.55 20.11
C GLY A 214 15.83 4.46 19.03
N ALA A 215 15.23 5.62 18.81
CA ALA A 215 15.73 6.63 17.88
C ALA A 215 17.10 7.17 18.29
N ALA A 216 17.29 7.51 19.56
CA ALA A 216 18.58 7.99 20.09
C ALA A 216 19.68 6.93 19.97
N LEU A 217 19.35 5.66 20.22
CA LEU A 217 20.29 4.55 20.05
C LEU A 217 20.69 4.39 18.59
N ALA A 218 19.72 4.40 17.68
CA ALA A 218 19.95 4.27 16.24
C ALA A 218 20.77 5.44 15.68
N GLN A 219 20.54 6.67 16.16
CA GLN A 219 21.35 7.84 15.77
C GLN A 219 22.84 7.67 16.08
N ASN A 220 23.20 7.03 17.20
CA ASN A 220 24.61 6.77 17.53
C ASN A 220 25.29 5.83 16.51
N TYR A 221 24.54 5.07 15.77
CA TYR A 221 25.02 4.14 14.74
C TYR A 221 24.73 4.60 13.32
N ASN A 222 23.91 5.63 13.15
CA ASN A 222 23.59 6.19 11.84
C ASN A 222 24.77 6.97 11.29
N THR A 223 25.43 6.42 10.29
CA THR A 223 26.56 7.06 9.60
C THR A 223 26.14 7.76 8.32
N SER A 224 24.91 7.59 7.86
CA SER A 224 24.37 8.19 6.62
C SER A 224 23.83 9.61 6.83
N GLY A 225 23.60 10.01 8.09
CA GLY A 225 23.03 11.33 8.40
C GLY A 225 21.51 11.41 8.16
N GLU A 226 20.87 10.25 7.99
CA GLU A 226 19.40 10.18 7.84
C GLU A 226 18.69 10.67 9.10
N THR A 227 17.59 11.37 8.91
CA THR A 227 16.73 11.80 10.01
C THR A 227 15.94 10.59 10.51
N LEU A 228 15.99 10.37 11.84
CA LEU A 228 15.28 9.27 12.49
C LEU A 228 14.04 9.82 13.19
N PHE A 229 12.91 9.21 12.93
CA PHE A 229 11.60 9.63 13.41
C PHE A 229 11.14 8.78 14.58
N VAL A 230 10.39 9.38 15.51
CA VAL A 230 9.65 8.66 16.54
C VAL A 230 8.19 8.60 16.16
N MET A 231 7.65 7.38 16.06
CA MET A 231 6.27 7.08 15.68
C MET A 231 5.73 6.09 16.73
N PRO A 232 5.07 6.58 17.79
CA PRO A 232 4.70 5.76 18.95
C PRO A 232 3.68 4.67 18.61
N GLU A 233 2.88 4.86 17.58
CA GLU A 233 1.84 3.94 17.13
C GLU A 233 2.05 3.56 15.66
N ALA A 234 1.70 2.32 15.30
CA ALA A 234 1.75 1.87 13.92
C ALA A 234 0.45 2.26 13.19
N THR A 235 0.17 3.57 13.10
CA THR A 235 -0.95 4.13 12.37
C THR A 235 -0.47 5.10 11.30
N THR A 236 -1.26 5.29 10.24
CA THR A 236 -0.94 6.26 9.19
C THR A 236 -0.81 7.68 9.76
N LEU A 237 -1.66 8.05 10.72
CA LEU A 237 -1.59 9.36 11.36
C LEU A 237 -0.27 9.53 12.12
N SER A 238 0.07 8.60 13.01
CA SER A 238 1.32 8.65 13.79
C SER A 238 2.56 8.65 12.89
N TYR A 239 2.46 7.96 11.73
CA TYR A 239 3.53 7.98 10.73
C TYR A 239 3.79 9.39 10.19
N PHE A 240 2.77 10.11 9.74
CA PHE A 240 2.96 11.47 9.21
C PHE A 240 3.29 12.49 10.29
N GLU A 241 2.71 12.40 11.48
CA GLU A 241 3.09 13.23 12.62
C GLU A 241 4.56 13.08 12.97
N GLY A 242 5.04 11.82 13.12
CA GLY A 242 6.43 11.52 13.43
C GLY A 242 7.38 11.93 12.29
N TRP A 243 6.99 11.72 11.04
CA TRP A 243 7.80 12.10 9.88
C TRP A 243 8.01 13.61 9.82
N TYR A 244 6.95 14.42 9.87
CA TYR A 244 7.07 15.88 9.85
C TYR A 244 7.78 16.41 11.08
N GLN A 245 7.51 15.85 12.26
CA GLN A 245 8.26 16.21 13.49
C GLN A 245 9.75 15.91 13.35
N GLY A 246 10.12 14.78 12.79
CA GLY A 246 11.52 14.42 12.53
C GLY A 246 12.22 15.38 11.56
N LEU A 247 11.48 15.93 10.60
CA LEU A 247 11.99 16.99 9.72
C LEU A 247 12.10 18.35 10.42
N GLY A 248 11.57 18.50 11.64
CA GLY A 248 11.50 19.77 12.38
C GLY A 248 10.28 20.63 12.03
N GLY A 249 9.27 20.00 11.44
CA GLY A 249 7.97 20.58 11.11
C GLY A 249 6.85 20.03 11.99
N SER A 250 5.61 20.05 11.49
CA SER A 250 4.44 19.47 12.13
C SER A 250 3.42 19.02 11.11
N PHE A 251 2.60 18.04 11.49
CA PHE A 251 1.43 17.58 10.74
C PHE A 251 0.18 17.72 11.62
N GLN A 252 -0.91 18.17 11.04
CA GLN A 252 -2.21 18.30 11.69
C GLN A 252 -3.28 17.62 10.83
N LEU A 253 -3.90 16.57 11.37
CA LEU A 253 -5.04 15.91 10.74
C LEU A 253 -6.25 16.87 10.75
N ILE A 254 -6.91 16.99 9.60
CA ILE A 254 -8.21 17.65 9.46
C ILE A 254 -9.31 16.60 9.43
N GLU A 255 -9.14 15.55 8.59
CA GLU A 255 -10.15 14.52 8.40
C GLU A 255 -9.50 13.19 7.97
N THR A 256 -10.08 12.06 8.38
CA THR A 256 -9.78 10.74 7.81
C THR A 256 -10.80 10.47 6.72
N LEU A 257 -10.32 10.43 5.48
CA LEU A 257 -11.17 10.26 4.29
C LEU A 257 -11.60 8.80 4.08
N GLY A 258 -10.85 7.83 4.65
CA GLY A 258 -11.16 6.41 4.56
C GLY A 258 -10.01 5.51 5.00
N GLY A 259 -10.21 4.20 4.94
CA GLY A 259 -9.24 3.17 5.32
C GLY A 259 -9.22 2.85 6.82
N GLU A 260 -8.40 1.88 7.20
CA GLU A 260 -8.15 1.49 8.59
C GLU A 260 -6.99 2.33 9.17
N ALA A 261 -6.84 2.33 10.50
CA ALA A 261 -5.86 3.18 11.18
C ALA A 261 -4.42 3.00 10.68
N ASP A 262 -4.04 1.79 10.28
CA ASP A 262 -2.72 1.44 9.76
C ASP A 262 -2.60 1.57 8.23
N ASN A 263 -3.70 1.88 7.54
CA ASN A 263 -3.75 2.08 6.09
C ASN A 263 -4.82 3.12 5.74
N ALA A 264 -4.72 4.30 6.33
CA ALA A 264 -5.70 5.36 6.17
C ALA A 264 -5.35 6.30 5.01
N LEU A 265 -6.40 6.92 4.46
CA LEU A 265 -6.30 8.10 3.62
C LEU A 265 -6.65 9.31 4.47
N LEU A 266 -5.69 10.21 4.66
CA LEU A 266 -5.80 11.36 5.54
C LEU A 266 -5.86 12.65 4.72
N TYR A 267 -6.68 13.59 5.17
CA TYR A 267 -6.64 14.98 4.75
C TYR A 267 -6.08 15.83 5.90
N GLY A 268 -5.06 16.63 5.63
CA GLY A 268 -4.38 17.37 6.69
C GLY A 268 -3.51 18.51 6.19
N GLU A 269 -3.01 19.27 7.15
CA GLU A 269 -2.06 20.36 6.95
C GLU A 269 -0.69 19.98 7.50
N ALA A 270 0.37 20.36 6.78
CA ALA A 270 1.72 20.21 7.25
C ALA A 270 2.42 21.58 7.28
N THR A 271 3.28 21.75 8.29
CA THR A 271 4.20 22.89 8.37
C THR A 271 5.62 22.36 8.23
N LEU A 272 6.33 22.83 7.22
CA LEU A 272 7.73 22.47 6.96
C LEU A 272 8.68 23.24 7.91
N PRO A 273 9.95 22.82 8.08
CA PRO A 273 10.90 23.46 8.98
C PRO A 273 11.15 24.96 8.69
N ASN A 274 10.98 25.37 7.45
CA ASN A 274 11.12 26.77 7.02
C ASN A 274 9.86 27.63 7.27
N GLY A 275 8.82 27.05 7.90
CA GLY A 275 7.54 27.70 8.16
C GLY A 275 6.55 27.66 6.98
N THR A 276 6.92 27.04 5.86
CA THR A 276 6.00 26.85 4.73
C THR A 276 4.87 25.92 5.15
N GLN A 277 3.64 26.30 4.86
CA GLN A 277 2.45 25.48 5.11
C GLN A 277 1.99 24.84 3.81
N THR A 278 1.58 23.58 3.91
CA THR A 278 0.96 22.81 2.84
C THR A 278 -0.33 22.18 3.34
N GLU A 279 -1.26 22.01 2.45
CA GLU A 279 -2.50 21.26 2.62
C GLU A 279 -2.45 20.06 1.69
N GLY A 280 -2.91 18.87 2.11
CA GLY A 280 -2.70 17.69 1.28
C GLY A 280 -3.52 16.47 1.67
N VAL A 281 -3.46 15.48 0.77
CA VAL A 281 -3.96 14.13 0.99
C VAL A 281 -2.77 13.20 1.16
N TYR A 282 -2.82 12.38 2.21
CA TYR A 282 -1.71 11.56 2.68
C TYR A 282 -2.13 10.12 2.86
N SER A 283 -1.29 9.17 2.46
CA SER A 283 -1.54 7.74 2.66
C SER A 283 -0.26 6.96 2.89
N ALA A 284 -0.32 5.92 3.70
CA ALA A 284 0.73 4.94 3.91
C ALA A 284 0.14 3.67 4.50
N ALA A 285 0.60 2.50 4.08
CA ALA A 285 0.36 1.26 4.81
C ALA A 285 1.44 1.11 5.89
N VAL A 286 1.04 1.08 7.15
CA VAL A 286 1.95 1.15 8.30
C VAL A 286 1.89 -0.13 9.10
N SER A 287 3.06 -0.65 9.47
CA SER A 287 3.18 -1.85 10.30
C SER A 287 4.21 -1.66 11.40
N SER A 288 4.00 -2.36 12.53
CA SER A 288 4.97 -2.44 13.61
C SER A 288 5.92 -3.60 13.38
N LEU A 289 7.20 -3.38 13.63
CA LEU A 289 8.25 -4.38 13.60
C LEU A 289 8.92 -4.44 14.97
N GLU A 290 8.87 -5.61 15.62
CA GLU A 290 9.59 -5.84 16.86
C GLU A 290 10.92 -6.52 16.57
N TYR A 291 11.97 -6.00 17.17
CA TYR A 291 13.33 -6.48 16.98
C TYR A 291 14.06 -6.69 18.29
N ASN A 292 14.50 -7.92 18.52
CA ASN A 292 15.18 -8.31 19.74
C ASN A 292 16.64 -8.70 19.47
N TYR A 293 17.56 -7.72 19.56
CA TYR A 293 19.01 -7.92 19.47
C TYR A 293 19.70 -7.66 20.84
N GLY A 294 19.14 -8.22 21.92
CA GLY A 294 19.57 -7.92 23.27
C GLY A 294 19.09 -6.56 23.79
N ILE A 295 18.40 -5.81 22.96
CA ILE A 295 17.62 -4.60 23.25
C ILE A 295 16.33 -4.69 22.46
N ASN A 296 15.19 -4.42 23.09
CA ASN A 296 13.91 -4.38 22.42
C ASN A 296 13.82 -3.08 21.61
N LEU A 297 14.02 -3.19 20.29
CA LEU A 297 13.77 -2.09 19.35
C LEU A 297 12.42 -2.36 18.69
N SER A 298 11.47 -1.49 18.92
CA SER A 298 10.23 -1.42 18.17
C SER A 298 10.36 -0.35 17.09
N MET A 299 10.11 -0.74 15.84
CA MET A 299 10.14 0.14 14.68
C MET A 299 8.78 0.18 14.02
N THR A 300 8.47 1.30 13.41
CA THR A 300 7.33 1.47 12.52
C THR A 300 7.82 1.53 11.08
N MET A 301 7.18 0.79 10.18
CA MET A 301 7.48 0.82 8.76
C MET A 301 6.25 1.30 8.00
N GLY A 302 6.41 2.40 7.23
CA GLY A 302 5.43 2.85 6.25
C GLY A 302 5.79 2.33 4.87
N GLN A 303 4.81 1.75 4.16
CA GLN A 303 4.96 1.30 2.79
C GLN A 303 4.05 2.10 1.87
N ASN A 304 4.48 2.31 0.62
CA ASN A 304 3.73 3.08 -0.37
C ASN A 304 3.29 4.46 0.17
N VAL A 305 4.19 5.11 0.89
CA VAL A 305 3.95 6.44 1.45
C VAL A 305 3.69 7.43 0.32
N ARG A 306 2.60 8.17 0.41
CA ARG A 306 2.20 9.18 -0.59
C ARG A 306 1.75 10.45 0.10
N ALA A 307 2.14 11.58 -0.46
CA ALA A 307 1.59 12.89 -0.14
C ALA A 307 1.31 13.65 -1.43
N LEU A 308 0.09 14.13 -1.60
CA LEU A 308 -0.33 15.01 -2.68
C LEU A 308 -0.67 16.36 -2.04
N THR A 309 0.16 17.36 -2.25
CA THR A 309 0.06 18.62 -1.52
C THR A 309 -0.07 19.84 -2.42
N ALA A 310 -0.62 20.90 -1.85
CA ALA A 310 -0.65 22.24 -2.46
C ALA A 310 -0.52 23.31 -1.36
N ALA A 311 -0.50 24.59 -1.74
CA ALA A 311 -0.65 25.67 -0.77
C ALA A 311 -2.03 25.62 -0.10
N PRO A 312 -2.16 26.05 1.17
CA PRO A 312 -3.45 26.06 1.86
C PRO A 312 -4.51 26.83 1.04
N GLY A 313 -5.65 26.17 0.82
CA GLY A 313 -6.76 26.67 0.02
C GLY A 313 -6.64 26.44 -1.51
N ASP A 314 -5.52 25.90 -1.99
CA ASP A 314 -5.30 25.59 -3.42
C ASP A 314 -5.53 24.10 -3.74
N LEU A 315 -5.62 23.24 -2.72
CA LEU A 315 -5.63 21.79 -2.91
C LEU A 315 -6.79 21.33 -3.80
N ASP A 316 -8.00 21.81 -3.57
CA ASP A 316 -9.18 21.44 -4.38
C ASP A 316 -8.98 21.68 -5.87
N ALA A 317 -8.30 22.77 -6.22
CA ALA A 317 -8.01 23.12 -7.62
C ALA A 317 -6.91 22.24 -8.22
N TRP A 318 -5.98 21.73 -7.42
CA TRP A 318 -4.82 20.98 -7.88
C TRP A 318 -4.91 19.47 -7.66
N LEU A 319 -5.73 19.01 -6.74
CA LEU A 319 -5.88 17.59 -6.42
C LEU A 319 -6.18 16.71 -7.66
N PRO A 320 -7.03 17.14 -8.63
CA PRO A 320 -7.21 16.39 -9.86
C PRO A 320 -5.90 16.21 -10.65
N THR A 321 -5.12 17.28 -10.80
CA THR A 321 -3.84 17.24 -11.51
C THR A 321 -2.83 16.33 -10.78
N LEU A 322 -2.69 16.50 -9.47
CA LEU A 322 -1.80 15.69 -8.64
C LEU A 322 -2.16 14.20 -8.70
N SER A 323 -3.46 13.89 -8.64
CA SER A 323 -3.97 12.53 -8.70
C SER A 323 -3.73 11.86 -10.05
N VAL A 324 -3.95 12.56 -11.17
CA VAL A 324 -3.65 12.06 -12.52
C VAL A 324 -2.15 11.73 -12.64
N CYS A 325 -1.27 12.61 -12.18
CA CYS A 325 0.16 12.37 -12.22
C CYS A 325 0.57 11.17 -11.36
N ALA A 326 0.14 11.14 -10.09
CA ALA A 326 0.45 10.04 -9.18
C ALA A 326 -0.08 8.69 -9.67
N GLY A 327 -1.28 8.67 -10.28
CA GLY A 327 -1.89 7.48 -10.86
C GLY A 327 -1.25 7.00 -12.16
N SER A 328 -0.54 7.88 -12.86
CA SER A 328 0.11 7.56 -14.15
C SER A 328 1.47 6.86 -14.01
N ILE A 329 1.99 6.72 -12.78
CA ILE A 329 3.31 6.12 -12.54
C ILE A 329 3.30 4.64 -12.92
N GLN A 330 4.25 4.26 -13.78
CA GLN A 330 4.51 2.88 -14.18
C GLN A 330 5.95 2.53 -13.84
N ILE A 331 6.10 1.64 -12.88
CA ILE A 331 7.40 1.12 -12.45
C ILE A 331 7.85 0.04 -13.45
N SER A 332 9.08 0.14 -13.95
CA SER A 332 9.62 -0.80 -14.93
C SER A 332 10.05 -2.13 -14.30
N ASP A 333 10.12 -3.17 -15.14
CA ASP A 333 10.70 -4.46 -14.74
C ASP A 333 12.16 -4.31 -14.31
N LEU A 334 12.92 -3.42 -14.96
CA LEU A 334 14.30 -3.11 -14.59
C LEU A 334 14.43 -2.64 -13.13
N PHE A 335 13.51 -1.78 -12.67
CA PHE A 335 13.48 -1.35 -11.28
C PHE A 335 13.14 -2.51 -10.34
N GLN A 336 12.16 -3.34 -10.70
CA GLN A 336 11.75 -4.49 -9.89
C GLN A 336 12.90 -5.49 -9.75
N ASP A 337 13.64 -5.76 -10.82
CA ASP A 337 14.83 -6.62 -10.80
C ASP A 337 15.92 -6.05 -9.87
N LYS A 338 16.19 -4.75 -9.97
CA LYS A 338 17.16 -4.05 -9.10
C LYS A 338 16.73 -4.07 -7.63
N ARG A 339 15.45 -3.90 -7.37
CA ARG A 339 14.87 -4.01 -6.02
C ARG A 339 15.05 -5.42 -5.46
N ALA A 340 14.74 -6.45 -6.25
CA ALA A 340 14.93 -7.85 -5.86
C ALA A 340 16.40 -8.19 -5.62
N GLU A 341 17.33 -7.70 -6.48
CA GLU A 341 18.77 -7.85 -6.29
C GLU A 341 19.23 -7.18 -4.98
N ASN A 342 18.79 -5.96 -4.71
CA ASN A 342 19.14 -5.24 -3.48
C ASN A 342 18.63 -5.99 -2.24
N TRP A 343 17.39 -6.44 -2.25
CA TRP A 343 16.85 -7.30 -1.21
C TRP A 343 17.68 -8.57 -1.01
N SER A 344 18.06 -9.28 -2.08
CA SER A 344 18.84 -10.50 -1.97
C SER A 344 20.25 -10.26 -1.40
N GLN A 345 20.88 -9.12 -1.72
CA GLN A 345 22.17 -8.72 -1.14
C GLN A 345 22.06 -8.40 0.35
N VAL A 346 20.95 -7.77 0.73
CA VAL A 346 20.64 -7.52 2.14
C VAL A 346 20.46 -8.84 2.89
N LEU A 347 19.80 -9.83 2.26
CA LEU A 347 19.53 -11.17 2.78
C LEU A 347 20.77 -12.02 2.96
N SER A 348 21.74 -11.87 2.08
CA SER A 348 22.93 -12.71 2.03
C SER A 348 24.06 -12.27 2.97
N ARG A 349 23.90 -11.14 3.65
CA ARG A 349 24.85 -10.55 4.59
C ARG A 349 24.50 -10.83 6.04
#